data_c598b9af061d109286f4ec5ebf09e134
#
_entry.id   c598b9af061d109286f4ec5ebf09e134
#
_cell.length_a   1.000
_cell.length_b   1.000
_cell.length_c   1.000
_cell.angle_alpha   90.00
_cell.angle_beta   90.00
_cell.angle_gamma   90.00
#
_symmetry.space_group_name_H-M   'P 1'
#
loop_
_entity.id
_entity.type
_entity.pdbx_description
1 polymer ?
#
loop_
_entity_poly.entity_id
_entity_poly.type
_entity_poly.pdbx_seq_one_letter_code
_entity_poly.pdbx_strand_id
1 'polypeptide(L)'
;AIGIITDDSVIMTDAIYRRIENGESPLVAAYKGSKQITFAIIATTLILIAVFLPLIFIEGISGTLFRETAIALSFSIVVSSFVALTLSPMLASKFLNKKNSKNFVIRKFEKFFLGFSKFYQETLEVLVKKTKTISFFIIFIIIASVLLFNFSKKELLPMEDRGAYLVIGFTDEGSSFEYTQEKAQEVEKRLIPLLQAEDSPYSRFIMRVPGFGSSANSYNSFIIIALLDDWKNRKKDSQTVMREAIGKIVTLPEAVAFPISPQSIRVSNYNKPVQMVIYGNTYEELEEIQNNVIKKIRLNKNLSRVESDYNRNKPEVKLIINKNKAKDLGVSAQSIGKTLETLYGGKKITTFNRQGREYPIIVQQYLLSLIHI
;
A
#
# COMPACT_ATOMS: atom_id res chain seq x y z
N ALA A 1 19.69 8.48 1.90
CA ALA A 1 20.66 7.90 0.95
C ALA A 1 21.81 8.86 0.63
N ILE A 2 21.56 10.06 0.05
CA ILE A 2 22.63 10.99 -0.35
C ILE A 2 23.58 11.33 0.81
N GLY A 3 23.08 11.64 2.02
CA GLY A 3 23.91 11.92 3.19
C GLY A 3 24.90 10.79 3.53
N ILE A 4 24.44 9.54 3.51
CA ILE A 4 25.28 8.37 3.81
C ILE A 4 26.35 8.20 2.73
N ILE A 5 26.01 8.49 1.46
CA ILE A 5 26.93 8.35 0.32
C ILE A 5 28.05 9.38 0.34
N THR A 6 27.76 10.62 0.76
CA THR A 6 28.74 11.71 0.75
C THR A 6 29.66 11.73 1.97
N ASP A 7 29.27 11.08 3.06
CA ASP A 7 29.95 11.14 4.35
C ASP A 7 31.42 10.65 4.27
N ASP A 8 31.66 9.51 3.68
CA ASP A 8 33.00 8.94 3.48
C ASP A 8 33.93 9.88 2.67
N SER A 9 33.37 10.53 1.62
CA SER A 9 34.12 11.48 0.80
C SER A 9 34.46 12.77 1.54
N VAL A 10 33.57 13.23 2.41
CA VAL A 10 33.79 14.42 3.25
C VAL A 10 34.89 14.13 4.27
N ILE A 11 34.83 13.01 4.98
CA ILE A 11 35.85 12.60 5.95
C ILE A 11 37.22 12.44 5.26
N MET A 12 37.25 11.82 4.09
CA MET A 12 38.47 11.68 3.30
C MET A 12 39.07 13.04 2.93
N THR A 13 38.24 13.94 2.43
CA THR A 13 38.66 15.28 2.01
C THR A 13 39.17 16.11 3.19
N ASP A 14 38.48 16.04 4.35
CA ASP A 14 38.90 16.74 5.57
C ASP A 14 40.27 16.28 6.07
N ALA A 15 40.49 14.98 6.10
CA ALA A 15 41.76 14.41 6.50
C ALA A 15 42.95 14.84 5.60
N ILE A 16 42.71 14.92 4.31
CA ILE A 16 43.72 15.38 3.34
C ILE A 16 43.95 16.89 3.52
N TYR A 17 42.86 17.67 3.66
CA TYR A 17 42.92 19.11 3.81
C TYR A 17 43.71 19.54 5.06
N ARG A 18 43.49 18.89 6.20
CA ARG A 18 44.27 19.15 7.44
C ARG A 18 45.78 18.96 7.27
N ARG A 19 46.21 17.97 6.45
CA ARG A 19 47.61 17.73 6.14
C ARG A 19 48.20 18.82 5.24
N ILE A 20 47.39 19.31 4.26
CA ILE A 20 47.81 20.44 3.41
C ILE A 20 47.95 21.73 4.27
N GLU A 21 47.07 21.96 5.21
CA GLU A 21 47.18 23.09 6.15
C GLU A 21 48.45 23.00 6.99
N ASN A 22 48.86 21.79 7.40
CA ASN A 22 50.09 21.56 8.15
C ASN A 22 51.37 21.65 7.27
N GLY A 23 51.22 21.99 5.99
CA GLY A 23 52.36 22.29 5.11
C GLY A 23 52.86 21.12 4.24
N GLU A 24 52.15 19.98 4.25
CA GLU A 24 52.48 18.88 3.31
C GLU A 24 52.05 19.26 1.89
N SER A 25 52.81 18.78 0.88
CA SER A 25 52.41 18.96 -0.52
C SER A 25 51.09 18.22 -0.81
N PRO A 26 50.21 18.73 -1.70
CA PRO A 26 48.89 18.13 -1.93
C PRO A 26 48.96 16.65 -2.30
N LEU A 27 49.93 16.24 -3.08
CA LEU A 27 50.11 14.80 -3.48
C LEU A 27 50.46 13.92 -2.28
N VAL A 28 51.41 14.37 -1.44
CA VAL A 28 51.84 13.63 -0.24
C VAL A 28 50.73 13.61 0.81
N ALA A 29 50.03 14.74 0.98
CA ALA A 29 48.89 14.85 1.88
C ALA A 29 47.75 13.91 1.46
N ALA A 30 47.45 13.81 0.16
CA ALA A 30 46.46 12.88 -0.36
C ALA A 30 46.84 11.41 -0.11
N TYR A 31 48.10 11.03 -0.36
CA TYR A 31 48.56 9.66 -0.12
C TYR A 31 48.53 9.27 1.36
N LYS A 32 49.10 10.11 2.23
CA LYS A 32 49.14 9.83 3.67
C LYS A 32 47.76 9.97 4.35
N GLY A 33 46.98 10.94 3.94
CA GLY A 33 45.61 11.15 4.45
C GLY A 33 44.66 10.03 4.11
N SER A 34 44.70 9.57 2.84
CA SER A 34 43.89 8.42 2.40
C SER A 34 44.27 7.14 3.15
N LYS A 35 45.58 6.85 3.26
CA LYS A 35 46.08 5.67 3.99
C LYS A 35 45.63 5.64 5.45
N GLN A 36 45.58 6.79 6.10
CA GLN A 36 45.16 6.91 7.51
C GLN A 36 43.68 6.54 7.72
N ILE A 37 42.79 6.87 6.75
CA ILE A 37 41.33 6.75 6.89
C ILE A 37 40.79 5.53 6.14
N THR A 38 41.51 4.93 5.22
CA THR A 38 41.08 3.78 4.43
C THR A 38 40.45 2.68 5.30
N PHE A 39 41.10 2.29 6.38
CA PHE A 39 40.59 1.24 7.26
C PHE A 39 39.28 1.60 7.91
N ALA A 40 39.16 2.87 8.36
CA ALA A 40 37.91 3.36 8.96
C ALA A 40 36.75 3.34 7.96
N ILE A 41 36.95 3.80 6.73
CA ILE A 41 35.93 3.79 5.67
C ILE A 41 35.51 2.36 5.34
N ILE A 42 36.45 1.42 5.18
CA ILE A 42 36.10 0.01 4.92
C ILE A 42 35.30 -0.57 6.08
N ALA A 43 35.70 -0.30 7.32
CA ALA A 43 35.00 -0.80 8.50
C ALA A 43 33.57 -0.24 8.60
N THR A 44 33.39 1.08 8.40
CA THR A 44 32.04 1.71 8.41
C THR A 44 31.16 1.17 7.28
N THR A 45 31.70 0.98 6.09
CA THR A 45 31.02 0.36 4.94
C THR A 45 30.50 -1.03 5.28
N LEU A 46 31.36 -1.89 5.84
CA LEU A 46 30.99 -3.26 6.23
C LEU A 46 29.91 -3.26 7.33
N ILE A 47 30.02 -2.37 8.31
CA ILE A 47 29.01 -2.23 9.38
C ILE A 47 27.67 -1.81 8.79
N LEU A 48 27.65 -0.82 7.90
CA LEU A 48 26.41 -0.37 7.25
C LEU A 48 25.76 -1.47 6.42
N ILE A 49 26.54 -2.23 5.64
CA ILE A 49 26.03 -3.37 4.87
C ILE A 49 25.45 -4.43 5.84
N ALA A 50 26.16 -4.74 6.93
CA ALA A 50 25.70 -5.72 7.91
C ALA A 50 24.38 -5.30 8.60
N VAL A 51 24.11 -4.01 8.73
CA VAL A 51 22.84 -3.49 9.27
C VAL A 51 21.70 -3.66 8.25
N PHE A 52 21.95 -3.45 6.95
CA PHE A 52 20.92 -3.58 5.93
C PHE A 52 20.70 -5.02 5.47
N LEU A 53 21.68 -5.90 5.59
CA LEU A 53 21.62 -7.29 5.15
C LEU A 53 20.42 -8.08 5.74
N PRO A 54 20.10 -7.99 7.04
CA PRO A 54 18.96 -8.70 7.63
C PRO A 54 17.61 -8.31 7.04
N LEU A 55 17.47 -7.07 6.53
CA LEU A 55 16.22 -6.59 5.93
C LEU A 55 15.86 -7.36 4.64
N ILE A 56 16.86 -7.96 3.97
CA ILE A 56 16.67 -8.76 2.75
C ILE A 56 15.93 -10.06 3.05
N PHE A 57 16.07 -10.59 4.27
CA PHE A 57 15.51 -11.87 4.69
C PHE A 57 14.15 -11.75 5.39
N ILE A 58 13.62 -10.54 5.55
CA ILE A 58 12.27 -10.34 6.10
C ILE A 58 11.25 -10.90 5.11
N GLU A 59 10.34 -11.73 5.61
CA GLU A 59 9.25 -12.31 4.82
C GLU A 59 8.02 -11.40 4.81
N GLY A 60 7.10 -11.67 3.86
CA GLY A 60 5.84 -10.95 3.71
C GLY A 60 5.96 -9.64 2.93
N ILE A 61 4.88 -8.86 2.93
CA ILE A 61 4.76 -7.63 2.13
C ILE A 61 5.76 -6.56 2.59
N SER A 62 5.95 -6.42 3.89
CA SER A 62 6.95 -5.52 4.46
C SER A 62 8.35 -5.92 4.02
N GLY A 63 8.65 -7.22 3.99
CA GLY A 63 9.93 -7.75 3.50
C GLY A 63 10.19 -7.41 2.04
N THR A 64 9.19 -7.54 1.18
CA THR A 64 9.33 -7.16 -0.25
C THR A 64 9.69 -5.69 -0.41
N LEU A 65 9.03 -4.81 0.33
CA LEU A 65 9.27 -3.37 0.29
C LEU A 65 10.69 -3.01 0.79
N PHE A 66 11.09 -3.59 1.94
CA PHE A 66 12.39 -3.30 2.54
C PHE A 66 13.55 -3.96 1.80
N ARG A 67 13.33 -5.11 1.16
CA ARG A 67 14.34 -5.84 0.38
C ARG A 67 14.91 -4.99 -0.76
N GLU A 68 14.05 -4.40 -1.58
CA GLU A 68 14.49 -3.55 -2.70
C GLU A 68 15.28 -2.33 -2.18
N THR A 69 14.78 -1.70 -1.13
CA THR A 69 15.45 -0.56 -0.49
C THR A 69 16.81 -0.96 0.10
N ALA A 70 16.87 -2.08 0.80
CA ALA A 70 18.10 -2.57 1.43
C ALA A 70 19.18 -2.93 0.38
N ILE A 71 18.80 -3.57 -0.72
CA ILE A 71 19.71 -3.90 -1.83
C ILE A 71 20.24 -2.61 -2.48
N ALA A 72 19.35 -1.66 -2.80
CA ALA A 72 19.73 -0.40 -3.43
C ALA A 72 20.66 0.43 -2.54
N LEU A 73 20.36 0.51 -1.23
CA LEU A 73 21.23 1.21 -0.27
C LEU A 73 22.59 0.51 -0.12
N SER A 74 22.61 -0.81 0.06
CA SER A 74 23.86 -1.58 0.21
C SER A 74 24.77 -1.41 -1.00
N PHE A 75 24.21 -1.52 -2.20
CA PHE A 75 24.97 -1.30 -3.44
C PHE A 75 25.49 0.14 -3.54
N SER A 76 24.66 1.13 -3.20
CA SER A 76 25.05 2.55 -3.20
C SER A 76 26.18 2.84 -2.23
N ILE A 77 26.20 2.22 -1.05
CA ILE A 77 27.24 2.35 -0.04
C ILE A 77 28.57 1.77 -0.55
N VAL A 78 28.55 0.59 -1.20
CA VAL A 78 29.74 -0.01 -1.79
C VAL A 78 30.34 0.89 -2.86
N VAL A 79 29.53 1.39 -3.79
CA VAL A 79 29.98 2.31 -4.84
C VAL A 79 30.54 3.60 -4.24
N SER A 80 29.85 4.16 -3.24
CA SER A 80 30.32 5.36 -2.54
C SER A 80 31.69 5.18 -1.89
N SER A 81 31.88 4.09 -1.18
CA SER A 81 33.16 3.76 -0.53
C SER A 81 34.28 3.63 -1.58
N PHE A 82 33.99 2.99 -2.72
CA PHE A 82 34.94 2.91 -3.83
C PHE A 82 35.31 4.31 -4.36
N VAL A 83 34.33 5.18 -4.58
CA VAL A 83 34.55 6.56 -5.03
C VAL A 83 35.32 7.37 -3.98
N ALA A 84 34.98 7.23 -2.70
CA ALA A 84 35.66 7.92 -1.61
C ALA A 84 37.15 7.50 -1.47
N LEU A 85 37.45 6.23 -1.72
CA LEU A 85 38.85 5.71 -1.63
C LEU A 85 39.70 5.98 -2.87
N THR A 86 39.08 6.24 -4.03
CA THR A 86 39.82 6.41 -5.31
C THR A 86 39.70 7.85 -5.83
N LEU A 87 38.49 8.29 -6.15
CA LEU A 87 38.26 9.57 -6.80
C LEU A 87 38.50 10.76 -5.85
N SER A 88 38.07 10.66 -4.59
CA SER A 88 38.19 11.78 -3.63
C SER A 88 39.65 12.15 -3.33
N PRO A 89 40.59 11.21 -3.05
CA PRO A 89 41.98 11.56 -2.89
C PRO A 89 42.65 12.12 -4.16
N MET A 90 42.27 11.58 -5.33
CA MET A 90 42.79 12.07 -6.61
C MET A 90 42.33 13.54 -6.87
N LEU A 91 41.06 13.83 -6.67
CA LEU A 91 40.56 15.21 -6.84
C LEU A 91 41.14 16.14 -5.77
N ALA A 92 41.21 15.69 -4.53
CA ALA A 92 41.84 16.46 -3.45
C ALA A 92 43.28 16.85 -3.75
N SER A 93 44.10 15.92 -4.30
CA SER A 93 45.48 16.20 -4.67
C SER A 93 45.63 17.23 -5.78
N LYS A 94 44.61 17.39 -6.65
CA LYS A 94 44.66 18.33 -7.79
C LYS A 94 44.03 19.68 -7.47
N PHE A 95 42.93 19.71 -6.70
CA PHE A 95 42.13 20.90 -6.49
C PHE A 95 42.35 21.56 -5.13
N LEU A 96 42.78 20.83 -4.11
CA LEU A 96 43.07 21.41 -2.80
C LEU A 96 44.46 22.04 -2.77
N ASN A 97 44.49 23.34 -2.56
CA ASN A 97 45.73 24.09 -2.37
C ASN A 97 45.57 25.02 -1.16
N LYS A 98 46.65 25.28 -0.46
CA LYS A 98 46.75 26.26 0.66
C LYS A 98 46.65 27.68 0.09
N LYS A 99 45.54 28.04 -0.58
CA LYS A 99 45.32 29.43 -1.00
C LYS A 99 44.36 30.11 0.01
N ASN A 100 44.87 31.10 0.72
CA ASN A 100 44.03 32.04 1.43
C ASN A 100 43.04 32.64 0.44
N SER A 101 41.80 32.20 0.49
CA SER A 101 40.75 32.74 -0.36
C SER A 101 40.51 34.19 -0.05
N LYS A 102 40.84 35.10 -1.00
CA LYS A 102 40.55 36.53 -0.92
C LYS A 102 39.07 36.86 -1.10
N ASN A 103 38.21 35.85 -1.36
CA ASN A 103 36.79 36.05 -1.59
C ASN A 103 36.07 36.53 -0.32
N PHE A 104 35.40 37.67 -0.40
CA PHE A 104 34.62 38.28 0.67
C PHE A 104 33.54 37.32 1.23
N VAL A 105 32.91 36.56 0.35
CA VAL A 105 31.86 35.57 0.72
C VAL A 105 32.45 34.46 1.61
N ILE A 106 33.58 33.88 1.23
CA ILE A 106 34.23 32.83 1.98
C ILE A 106 34.66 33.32 3.35
N ARG A 107 35.24 34.53 3.46
CA ARG A 107 35.63 35.14 4.73
C ARG A 107 34.46 35.42 5.65
N LYS A 108 33.29 35.79 5.09
CA LYS A 108 32.06 36.01 5.91
C LYS A 108 31.56 34.67 6.44
N PHE A 109 31.64 33.62 5.64
CA PHE A 109 31.25 32.27 6.03
C PHE A 109 32.22 31.68 7.08
N GLU A 110 33.53 31.85 6.93
CA GLU A 110 34.53 31.47 7.93
C GLU A 110 34.29 32.17 9.28
N LYS A 111 34.04 33.48 9.27
CA LYS A 111 33.72 34.22 10.51
C LYS A 111 32.47 33.71 11.18
N PHE A 112 31.43 33.43 10.42
CA PHE A 112 30.20 32.85 10.96
C PHE A 112 30.46 31.47 11.58
N PHE A 113 31.19 30.61 10.85
CA PHE A 113 31.53 29.25 11.31
C PHE A 113 32.44 29.26 12.53
N LEU A 114 33.43 30.14 12.59
CA LEU A 114 34.27 30.32 13.78
C LEU A 114 33.47 30.82 14.98
N GLY A 115 32.55 31.75 14.78
CA GLY A 115 31.64 32.21 15.85
C GLY A 115 30.77 31.10 16.39
N PHE A 116 30.21 30.27 15.48
CA PHE A 116 29.41 29.10 15.82
C PHE A 116 30.23 28.03 16.56
N SER A 117 31.44 27.75 16.08
CA SER A 117 32.37 26.81 16.72
C SER A 117 32.72 27.26 18.15
N LYS A 118 32.97 28.55 18.35
CA LYS A 118 33.25 29.12 19.70
C LYS A 118 32.03 28.97 20.61
N PHE A 119 30.86 29.35 20.14
CA PHE A 119 29.59 29.15 20.88
C PHE A 119 29.38 27.69 21.28
N TYR A 120 29.63 26.74 20.32
CA TYR A 120 29.53 25.31 20.58
C TYR A 120 30.51 24.85 21.67
N GLN A 121 31.78 25.31 21.59
CA GLN A 121 32.81 24.95 22.55
C GLN A 121 32.47 25.47 23.95
N GLU A 122 32.08 26.76 24.09
CA GLU A 122 31.67 27.36 25.35
C GLU A 122 30.45 26.62 25.95
N THR A 123 29.46 26.28 25.12
CA THR A 123 28.28 25.54 25.56
C THR A 123 28.66 24.15 26.03
N LEU A 124 29.53 23.45 25.28
CA LEU A 124 29.99 22.11 25.61
C LEU A 124 30.76 22.09 26.94
N GLU A 125 31.64 23.05 27.18
CA GLU A 125 32.38 23.17 28.43
C GLU A 125 31.46 23.36 29.65
N VAL A 126 30.41 24.17 29.49
CA VAL A 126 29.41 24.39 30.57
C VAL A 126 28.59 23.10 30.79
N LEU A 127 28.21 22.43 29.72
CA LEU A 127 27.41 21.17 29.78
C LEU A 127 28.24 20.07 30.47
N VAL A 128 29.47 19.85 30.04
CA VAL A 128 30.35 18.79 30.62
C VAL A 128 30.56 19.01 32.13
N LYS A 129 30.63 20.25 32.59
CA LYS A 129 30.73 20.57 34.03
C LYS A 129 29.43 20.28 34.80
N LYS A 130 28.27 20.26 34.11
CA LYS A 130 26.94 20.04 34.72
C LYS A 130 26.40 18.64 34.47
N THR A 131 27.19 17.62 34.74
CA THR A 131 26.87 16.19 34.44
C THR A 131 25.52 15.77 35.01
N LYS A 132 25.15 16.18 36.21
CA LYS A 132 23.84 15.85 36.83
C LYS A 132 22.66 16.40 36.04
N THR A 133 22.79 17.65 35.53
CA THR A 133 21.72 18.28 34.70
C THR A 133 21.59 17.57 33.37
N ILE A 134 22.71 17.18 32.74
CA ILE A 134 22.69 16.40 31.48
C ILE A 134 22.05 15.05 31.71
N SER A 135 22.46 14.34 32.76
CA SER A 135 21.87 13.02 33.08
C SER A 135 20.35 13.11 33.27
N PHE A 136 19.88 14.14 34.01
CA PHE A 136 18.44 14.37 34.16
C PHE A 136 17.74 14.62 32.82
N PHE A 137 18.35 15.41 31.93
CA PHE A 137 17.76 15.70 30.59
C PHE A 137 17.75 14.48 29.69
N ILE A 138 18.79 13.65 29.73
CA ILE A 138 18.83 12.38 29.00
C ILE A 138 17.71 11.42 29.48
N ILE A 139 17.57 11.27 30.80
CA ILE A 139 16.51 10.44 31.40
C ILE A 139 15.13 10.97 31.00
N PHE A 140 14.95 12.31 31.05
CA PHE A 140 13.70 12.91 30.60
C PHE A 140 13.39 12.63 29.13
N ILE A 141 14.38 12.74 28.23
CA ILE A 141 14.21 12.41 26.80
C ILE A 141 13.85 10.95 26.63
N ILE A 142 14.50 10.03 27.34
CA ILE A 142 14.20 8.60 27.27
C ILE A 142 12.74 8.33 27.70
N ILE A 143 12.34 8.89 28.84
CA ILE A 143 10.95 8.74 29.32
C ILE A 143 9.95 9.33 28.33
N ALA A 144 10.21 10.53 27.83
CA ALA A 144 9.35 11.18 26.83
C ALA A 144 9.26 10.34 25.54
N SER A 145 10.38 9.78 25.09
CA SER A 145 10.41 8.91 23.89
C SER A 145 9.59 7.64 24.11
N VAL A 146 9.69 6.99 25.25
CA VAL A 146 8.89 5.80 25.59
C VAL A 146 7.39 6.14 25.65
N LEU A 147 7.04 7.28 26.26
CA LEU A 147 5.65 7.75 26.30
C LEU A 147 5.12 8.02 24.89
N LEU A 148 5.86 8.79 24.08
CA LEU A 148 5.47 9.07 22.69
C LEU A 148 5.31 7.79 21.88
N PHE A 149 6.21 6.83 22.03
CA PHE A 149 6.12 5.53 21.33
C PHE A 149 4.86 4.76 21.72
N ASN A 150 4.45 4.79 22.99
CA ASN A 150 3.23 4.11 23.44
C ASN A 150 1.95 4.82 22.97
N PHE A 151 1.96 6.16 22.89
CA PHE A 151 0.80 6.94 22.42
C PHE A 151 0.73 7.05 20.90
N SER A 152 1.82 6.78 20.18
CA SER A 152 1.83 6.80 18.72
C SER A 152 1.00 5.65 18.16
N LYS A 153 0.19 5.94 17.15
CA LYS A 153 -0.53 4.92 16.39
C LYS A 153 0.46 4.01 15.70
N LYS A 154 0.29 2.69 15.87
CA LYS A 154 1.11 1.66 15.25
C LYS A 154 0.46 1.22 13.95
N GLU A 155 0.65 1.98 12.90
CA GLU A 155 0.13 1.69 11.56
C GLU A 155 1.32 1.40 10.63
N LEU A 156 1.21 0.35 9.81
CA LEU A 156 2.24 0.01 8.82
C LEU A 156 2.27 1.06 7.69
N LEU A 157 1.08 1.46 7.26
CA LEU A 157 0.88 2.48 6.22
C LEU A 157 -0.29 3.38 6.64
N PRO A 158 -0.09 4.69 6.72
CA PRO A 158 -1.20 5.62 6.94
C PRO A 158 -2.18 5.58 5.76
N MET A 159 -3.44 5.87 6.02
CA MET A 159 -4.43 5.98 4.95
C MET A 159 -4.07 7.14 4.03
N GLU A 160 -3.87 6.82 2.75
CA GLU A 160 -3.51 7.80 1.73
C GLU A 160 -4.76 8.49 1.18
N ASP A 161 -4.64 9.79 0.93
CA ASP A 161 -5.61 10.52 0.14
C ASP A 161 -5.19 10.51 -1.34
N ARG A 162 -5.81 9.63 -2.12
CA ARG A 162 -5.51 9.43 -3.55
C ARG A 162 -6.43 10.19 -4.50
N GLY A 163 -7.26 11.07 -3.97
CA GLY A 163 -8.25 11.79 -4.78
C GLY A 163 -9.36 10.89 -5.34
N ALA A 164 -9.54 9.71 -4.77
CA ALA A 164 -10.59 8.77 -5.15
C ALA A 164 -10.91 7.79 -4.02
N TYR A 165 -12.15 7.31 -3.99
CA TYR A 165 -12.53 6.13 -3.20
C TYR A 165 -13.47 5.24 -4.00
N LEU A 166 -13.60 3.98 -3.58
CA LEU A 166 -14.45 2.99 -4.23
C LEU A 166 -15.62 2.66 -3.32
N VAL A 167 -16.85 2.75 -3.83
CA VAL A 167 -18.02 2.17 -3.16
C VAL A 167 -18.21 0.78 -3.72
N ILE A 168 -17.99 -0.24 -2.92
CA ILE A 168 -18.24 -1.63 -3.28
C ILE A 168 -19.60 -2.02 -2.75
N GLY A 169 -20.42 -2.56 -3.61
CA GLY A 169 -21.75 -3.03 -3.26
C GLY A 169 -21.98 -4.48 -3.62
N PHE A 170 -22.79 -5.14 -2.82
CA PHE A 170 -23.21 -6.54 -3.01
C PHE A 170 -24.72 -6.64 -2.85
N THR A 171 -25.32 -7.40 -3.73
CA THR A 171 -26.69 -7.91 -3.63
C THR A 171 -26.65 -9.40 -3.21
N ASP A 172 -27.80 -10.01 -3.00
CA ASP A 172 -27.86 -11.43 -2.65
C ASP A 172 -27.25 -12.31 -3.74
N GLU A 173 -26.69 -13.44 -3.33
CA GLU A 173 -26.15 -14.41 -4.28
C GLU A 173 -27.23 -14.95 -5.19
N GLY A 174 -26.94 -15.03 -6.49
CA GLY A 174 -27.91 -15.42 -7.51
C GLY A 174 -28.71 -14.26 -8.11
N SER A 175 -28.47 -13.02 -7.66
CA SER A 175 -29.09 -11.83 -8.25
C SER A 175 -28.76 -11.71 -9.74
N SER A 176 -29.75 -11.27 -10.55
CA SER A 176 -29.51 -10.98 -11.96
C SER A 176 -28.69 -9.70 -12.17
N PHE A 177 -28.14 -9.55 -13.37
CA PHE A 177 -27.43 -8.34 -13.75
C PHE A 177 -28.31 -7.09 -13.63
N GLU A 178 -29.54 -7.19 -14.12
CA GLU A 178 -30.52 -6.09 -14.14
C GLU A 178 -30.85 -5.63 -12.71
N TYR A 179 -31.12 -6.59 -11.82
CA TYR A 179 -31.40 -6.29 -10.42
C TYR A 179 -30.21 -5.62 -9.73
N THR A 180 -29.02 -6.15 -9.92
CA THR A 180 -27.79 -5.57 -9.34
C THR A 180 -27.50 -4.18 -9.91
N GLN A 181 -27.79 -3.98 -11.21
CA GLN A 181 -27.66 -2.67 -11.85
C GLN A 181 -28.66 -1.67 -11.28
N GLU A 182 -29.92 -2.08 -11.04
CA GLU A 182 -30.92 -1.22 -10.40
C GLU A 182 -30.47 -0.78 -9.01
N LYS A 183 -29.97 -1.70 -8.19
CA LYS A 183 -29.44 -1.37 -6.85
C LYS A 183 -28.20 -0.48 -6.93
N ALA A 184 -27.31 -0.69 -7.89
CA ALA A 184 -26.18 0.18 -8.14
C ALA A 184 -26.60 1.61 -8.51
N GLN A 185 -27.61 1.75 -9.37
CA GLN A 185 -28.19 3.04 -9.74
C GLN A 185 -28.89 3.73 -8.54
N GLU A 186 -29.51 2.96 -7.64
CA GLU A 186 -30.08 3.49 -6.40
C GLU A 186 -28.99 4.11 -5.51
N VAL A 187 -27.83 3.43 -5.37
CA VAL A 187 -26.66 3.98 -4.66
C VAL A 187 -26.16 5.25 -5.33
N GLU A 188 -26.02 5.23 -6.65
CA GLU A 188 -25.57 6.40 -7.42
C GLU A 188 -26.51 7.59 -7.22
N LYS A 189 -27.83 7.39 -7.31
CA LYS A 189 -28.85 8.44 -7.07
C LYS A 189 -28.72 9.09 -5.69
N ARG A 190 -28.33 8.31 -4.67
CA ARG A 190 -28.10 8.84 -3.31
C ARG A 190 -26.78 9.63 -3.19
N LEU A 191 -25.81 9.36 -4.06
CA LEU A 191 -24.53 10.07 -4.10
C LEU A 191 -24.55 11.32 -4.98
N ILE A 192 -25.42 11.38 -6.02
CA ILE A 192 -25.52 12.52 -6.94
C ILE A 192 -25.71 13.86 -6.22
N PRO A 193 -26.51 14.02 -5.16
CA PRO A 193 -26.63 15.28 -4.43
C PRO A 193 -25.33 15.79 -3.84
N LEU A 194 -24.37 14.88 -3.54
CA LEU A 194 -23.05 15.27 -3.07
C LEU A 194 -22.17 15.84 -4.19
N LEU A 195 -22.38 15.37 -5.44
CA LEU A 195 -21.71 15.90 -6.62
C LEU A 195 -22.25 17.30 -7.02
N GLN A 196 -23.54 17.53 -6.83
CA GLN A 196 -24.21 18.77 -7.23
C GLN A 196 -24.14 19.88 -6.17
N ALA A 197 -23.55 19.64 -5.03
CA ALA A 197 -23.39 20.64 -3.97
C ALA A 197 -22.45 21.77 -4.44
N GLU A 198 -22.70 23.01 -3.99
CA GLU A 198 -21.99 24.24 -4.43
C GLU A 198 -20.48 24.18 -4.16
N ASP A 199 -20.05 23.54 -3.07
CA ASP A 199 -18.62 23.31 -2.71
C ASP A 199 -18.27 21.79 -2.82
N SER A 200 -18.73 21.12 -3.89
CA SER A 200 -18.57 19.68 -4.05
C SER A 200 -17.09 19.30 -4.18
N PRO A 201 -16.59 18.36 -3.39
CA PRO A 201 -15.25 17.82 -3.56
C PRO A 201 -15.17 16.75 -4.67
N TYR A 202 -16.28 16.45 -5.35
CA TYR A 202 -16.36 15.38 -6.35
C TYR A 202 -16.23 15.91 -7.77
N SER A 203 -15.45 15.20 -8.58
CA SER A 203 -15.33 15.42 -10.02
C SER A 203 -16.37 14.60 -10.80
N ARG A 204 -16.46 13.30 -10.51
CA ARG A 204 -17.43 12.39 -11.16
C ARG A 204 -17.58 11.06 -10.44
N PHE A 205 -18.66 10.34 -10.77
CA PHE A 205 -18.85 8.94 -10.42
C PHE A 205 -18.76 8.07 -11.67
N ILE A 206 -18.16 6.87 -11.53
CA ILE A 206 -18.07 5.86 -12.58
C ILE A 206 -18.61 4.57 -12.00
N MET A 207 -19.75 4.10 -12.52
CA MET A 207 -20.38 2.85 -12.09
C MET A 207 -19.95 1.69 -12.98
N ARG A 208 -19.77 0.53 -12.38
CA ARG A 208 -19.49 -0.73 -13.07
C ARG A 208 -20.25 -1.88 -12.42
N VAL A 209 -20.94 -2.68 -13.24
CA VAL A 209 -21.58 -3.94 -12.89
C VAL A 209 -21.11 -4.98 -13.90
N PRO A 210 -20.64 -6.17 -13.51
CA PRO A 210 -20.32 -6.59 -12.15
C PRO A 210 -19.08 -5.89 -11.59
N GLY A 211 -18.90 -5.94 -10.27
CA GLY A 211 -17.73 -5.38 -9.58
C GLY A 211 -16.42 -6.09 -9.93
N PHE A 212 -15.29 -5.57 -9.44
CA PHE A 212 -13.98 -6.20 -9.62
C PHE A 212 -13.87 -7.47 -8.77
N GLY A 213 -13.29 -8.54 -9.36
CA GLY A 213 -13.08 -9.80 -8.66
C GLY A 213 -14.28 -10.72 -8.63
N SER A 214 -15.39 -10.35 -9.27
CA SER A 214 -16.50 -11.25 -9.48
C SER A 214 -16.11 -12.42 -10.38
N SER A 215 -16.57 -13.63 -10.04
CA SER A 215 -16.47 -14.79 -10.92
C SER A 215 -17.19 -14.49 -12.25
N ALA A 216 -16.80 -15.14 -13.32
CA ALA A 216 -17.35 -14.90 -14.65
C ALA A 216 -18.89 -14.99 -14.74
N ASN A 217 -19.53 -15.66 -13.77
CA ASN A 217 -20.97 -15.88 -13.71
C ASN A 217 -21.64 -15.26 -12.46
N SER A 218 -20.96 -14.38 -11.73
CA SER A 218 -21.52 -13.73 -10.53
C SER A 218 -21.79 -12.25 -10.82
N TYR A 219 -23.05 -11.89 -10.91
CA TYR A 219 -23.50 -10.52 -11.18
C TYR A 219 -23.95 -9.79 -9.91
N ASN A 220 -23.78 -10.39 -8.73
CA ASN A 220 -24.25 -9.87 -7.44
C ASN A 220 -23.36 -8.79 -6.83
N SER A 221 -22.48 -8.19 -7.59
CA SER A 221 -21.61 -7.12 -7.09
C SER A 221 -21.55 -5.92 -8.04
N PHE A 222 -21.34 -4.75 -7.48
CA PHE A 222 -21.10 -3.52 -8.24
C PHE A 222 -20.03 -2.66 -7.59
N ILE A 223 -19.46 -1.76 -8.37
CA ILE A 223 -18.50 -0.78 -7.89
C ILE A 223 -18.88 0.60 -8.44
N ILE A 224 -18.85 1.60 -7.56
CA ILE A 224 -18.89 3.00 -7.96
C ILE A 224 -17.56 3.64 -7.57
N ILE A 225 -16.83 4.14 -8.56
CA ILE A 225 -15.58 4.86 -8.37
C ILE A 225 -15.96 6.34 -8.21
N ALA A 226 -15.73 6.88 -7.02
CA ALA A 226 -15.91 8.29 -6.74
C ALA A 226 -14.57 9.00 -6.92
N LEU A 227 -14.46 9.78 -7.99
CA LEU A 227 -13.30 10.63 -8.25
C LEU A 227 -13.52 12.00 -7.61
N LEU A 228 -12.53 12.43 -6.86
CA LEU A 228 -12.51 13.74 -6.20
C LEU A 228 -11.73 14.74 -7.05
N ASP A 229 -12.00 16.02 -6.82
CA ASP A 229 -11.23 17.10 -7.39
C ASP A 229 -9.79 17.13 -6.87
N ASP A 230 -8.93 17.88 -7.55
CA ASP A 230 -7.53 18.05 -7.15
C ASP A 230 -7.45 18.61 -5.72
N TRP A 231 -6.46 18.17 -4.97
CA TRP A 231 -6.22 18.58 -3.57
C TRP A 231 -6.19 20.10 -3.38
N LYS A 232 -5.78 20.85 -4.39
CA LYS A 232 -5.75 22.31 -4.36
C LYS A 232 -7.15 22.94 -4.36
N ASN A 233 -8.13 22.24 -4.92
CA ASN A 233 -9.48 22.76 -5.15
C ASN A 233 -10.48 22.30 -4.08
N ARG A 234 -10.11 21.35 -3.23
CA ARG A 234 -11.00 20.80 -2.19
C ARG A 234 -10.53 21.14 -0.77
N LYS A 235 -11.48 21.43 0.10
CA LYS A 235 -11.24 21.74 1.53
C LYS A 235 -11.23 20.48 2.40
N LYS A 236 -11.84 19.37 1.93
CA LYS A 236 -12.02 18.12 2.68
C LYS A 236 -11.09 17.04 2.14
N ASP A 237 -10.51 16.25 3.04
CA ASP A 237 -9.74 15.06 2.68
C ASP A 237 -10.67 13.91 2.25
N SER A 238 -10.13 12.94 1.52
CA SER A 238 -10.90 11.81 0.98
C SER A 238 -11.59 10.99 2.08
N GLN A 239 -11.02 10.91 3.27
CA GLN A 239 -11.60 10.16 4.39
C GLN A 239 -12.83 10.85 4.96
N THR A 240 -12.82 12.18 5.06
CA THR A 240 -13.98 12.97 5.50
C THR A 240 -15.11 12.88 4.49
N VAL A 241 -14.79 13.01 3.19
CA VAL A 241 -15.75 12.87 2.10
C VAL A 241 -16.36 11.45 2.09
N MET A 242 -15.52 10.42 2.27
CA MET A 242 -15.96 9.03 2.35
C MET A 242 -16.91 8.79 3.54
N ARG A 243 -16.65 9.39 4.71
CA ARG A 243 -17.55 9.30 5.88
C ARG A 243 -18.92 9.95 5.63
N GLU A 244 -18.96 11.06 4.93
CA GLU A 244 -20.22 11.70 4.52
C GLU A 244 -21.01 10.80 3.56
N ALA A 245 -20.32 10.14 2.63
CA ALA A 245 -20.95 9.19 1.72
C ALA A 245 -21.53 7.97 2.45
N ILE A 246 -20.87 7.42 3.49
CA ILE A 246 -21.37 6.31 4.31
C ILE A 246 -22.77 6.63 4.83
N GLY A 247 -22.98 7.83 5.38
CA GLY A 247 -24.28 8.25 5.91
C GLY A 247 -25.43 8.21 4.91
N LYS A 248 -25.13 8.30 3.60
CA LYS A 248 -26.13 8.27 2.53
C LYS A 248 -26.44 6.86 2.01
N ILE A 249 -25.46 5.94 2.09
CA ILE A 249 -25.56 4.61 1.47
C ILE A 249 -25.82 3.47 2.47
N VAL A 250 -25.58 3.68 3.77
CA VAL A 250 -25.71 2.63 4.81
C VAL A 250 -27.15 2.08 4.94
N THR A 251 -28.16 2.84 4.56
CA THR A 251 -29.58 2.48 4.72
C THR A 251 -30.19 1.88 3.44
N LEU A 252 -29.43 1.18 2.63
CA LEU A 252 -29.96 0.52 1.44
C LEU A 252 -30.70 -0.76 1.83
N PRO A 253 -31.98 -0.92 1.45
CA PRO A 253 -32.64 -2.20 1.55
C PRO A 253 -32.10 -3.16 0.46
N GLU A 254 -31.97 -4.43 0.79
CA GLU A 254 -31.66 -5.52 -0.15
C GLU A 254 -30.28 -5.43 -0.85
N ALA A 255 -29.43 -4.51 -0.45
CA ALA A 255 -28.04 -4.42 -0.90
C ALA A 255 -27.16 -3.88 0.21
N VAL A 256 -25.93 -4.35 0.26
CA VAL A 256 -24.91 -3.84 1.19
C VAL A 256 -23.88 -3.07 0.36
N ALA A 257 -23.73 -1.77 0.66
CA ALA A 257 -22.72 -0.95 0.00
C ALA A 257 -21.86 -0.22 1.02
N PHE A 258 -20.57 -0.12 0.76
CA PHE A 258 -19.63 0.56 1.64
C PHE A 258 -18.46 1.15 0.86
N PRO A 259 -17.96 2.32 1.27
CA PRO A 259 -16.82 2.92 0.65
C PRO A 259 -15.51 2.35 1.22
N ILE A 260 -14.53 2.20 0.37
CA ILE A 260 -13.16 1.83 0.72
C ILE A 260 -12.18 2.79 0.06
N SER A 261 -11.09 3.11 0.76
CA SER A 261 -9.98 3.87 0.17
C SER A 261 -9.02 2.92 -0.52
N PRO A 262 -8.69 3.12 -1.82
CA PRO A 262 -7.68 2.35 -2.50
C PRO A 262 -6.30 2.66 -1.90
N GLN A 263 -5.60 1.63 -1.43
CA GLN A 263 -4.24 1.76 -0.91
C GLN A 263 -3.22 1.50 -2.02
N SER A 264 -2.07 2.21 -1.99
CA SER A 264 -0.96 2.01 -2.92
C SER A 264 -0.36 0.63 -2.78
N ILE A 265 -0.28 0.15 -1.55
CA ILE A 265 0.24 -1.19 -1.24
C ILE A 265 -0.89 -2.00 -0.61
N ARG A 266 -1.27 -3.09 -1.26
CA ARG A 266 -2.25 -4.03 -0.71
C ARG A 266 -1.56 -4.90 0.34
N VAL A 267 -1.81 -4.61 1.61
CA VAL A 267 -1.28 -5.42 2.73
C VAL A 267 -1.97 -6.78 2.82
N SER A 268 -3.19 -6.88 2.32
CA SER A 268 -3.98 -8.13 2.28
C SER A 268 -4.99 -8.06 1.15
N ASN A 269 -5.34 -9.22 0.56
CA ASN A 269 -6.47 -9.32 -0.39
C ASN A 269 -7.80 -8.96 0.26
N TYR A 270 -7.89 -9.12 1.58
CA TYR A 270 -9.01 -8.72 2.43
C TYR A 270 -8.52 -7.60 3.32
N ASN A 271 -9.00 -6.38 3.13
CA ASN A 271 -8.63 -5.20 3.94
C ASN A 271 -9.15 -5.26 5.40
N LYS A 272 -9.15 -6.45 6.01
CA LYS A 272 -9.61 -6.65 7.39
C LYS A 272 -8.42 -6.92 8.31
N PRO A 273 -8.31 -6.20 9.43
CA PRO A 273 -7.17 -6.32 10.35
C PRO A 273 -7.14 -7.68 11.09
N VAL A 274 -8.31 -8.31 11.25
CA VAL A 274 -8.42 -9.63 11.89
C VAL A 274 -9.02 -10.61 10.89
N GLN A 275 -8.30 -11.68 10.61
CA GLN A 275 -8.71 -12.75 9.70
C GLN A 275 -8.51 -14.08 10.42
N MET A 276 -9.51 -14.95 10.32
CA MET A 276 -9.46 -16.30 10.90
C MET A 276 -9.91 -17.30 9.84
N VAL A 277 -9.15 -18.36 9.68
CA VAL A 277 -9.48 -19.48 8.78
C VAL A 277 -9.97 -20.63 9.63
N ILE A 278 -11.15 -21.17 9.29
CA ILE A 278 -11.76 -22.30 9.95
C ILE A 278 -11.67 -23.49 9.01
N TYR A 279 -11.20 -24.62 9.52
CA TYR A 279 -11.13 -25.89 8.79
C TYR A 279 -12.15 -26.87 9.36
N GLY A 280 -12.78 -27.66 8.48
CA GLY A 280 -13.71 -28.73 8.85
C GLY A 280 -13.76 -29.78 7.75
N ASN A 281 -14.29 -30.95 8.07
CA ASN A 281 -14.37 -32.09 7.14
C ASN A 281 -15.61 -32.03 6.24
N THR A 282 -16.68 -31.40 6.70
CA THR A 282 -17.93 -31.23 5.95
C THR A 282 -18.42 -29.79 5.97
N TYR A 283 -19.22 -29.40 5.00
CA TYR A 283 -19.78 -28.06 4.93
C TYR A 283 -20.79 -27.78 6.07
N GLU A 284 -21.50 -28.80 6.53
CA GLU A 284 -22.44 -28.72 7.65
C GLU A 284 -21.70 -28.40 8.95
N GLU A 285 -20.57 -29.07 9.22
CA GLU A 285 -19.69 -28.82 10.36
C GLU A 285 -19.14 -27.40 10.33
N LEU A 286 -18.67 -26.96 9.15
CA LEU A 286 -18.15 -25.60 8.98
C LEU A 286 -19.21 -24.53 9.24
N GLU A 287 -20.45 -24.74 8.78
CA GLU A 287 -21.58 -23.82 9.02
C GLU A 287 -21.90 -23.72 10.51
N GLU A 288 -21.93 -24.82 11.23
CA GLU A 288 -22.18 -24.83 12.67
C GLU A 288 -21.06 -24.08 13.44
N ILE A 289 -19.80 -24.41 13.15
CA ILE A 289 -18.64 -23.76 13.77
C ILE A 289 -18.66 -22.25 13.46
N GLN A 290 -18.87 -21.88 12.20
CA GLN A 290 -18.97 -20.48 11.77
C GLN A 290 -20.04 -19.72 12.56
N ASN A 291 -21.24 -20.27 12.64
CA ASN A 291 -22.36 -19.60 13.33
C ASN A 291 -22.07 -19.40 14.80
N ASN A 292 -21.45 -20.40 15.46
CA ASN A 292 -21.04 -20.32 16.85
C ASN A 292 -19.94 -19.28 17.09
N VAL A 293 -18.96 -19.22 16.19
CA VAL A 293 -17.86 -18.26 16.24
C VAL A 293 -18.38 -16.84 16.01
N ILE A 294 -19.20 -16.61 14.98
CA ILE A 294 -19.78 -15.29 14.67
C ILE A 294 -20.62 -14.79 15.86
N LYS A 295 -21.45 -15.64 16.49
CA LYS A 295 -22.22 -15.26 17.68
C LYS A 295 -21.32 -14.77 18.81
N LYS A 296 -20.21 -15.47 19.10
CA LYS A 296 -19.26 -15.09 20.14
C LYS A 296 -18.53 -13.79 19.80
N ILE A 297 -18.08 -13.62 18.55
CA ILE A 297 -17.32 -12.44 18.11
C ILE A 297 -18.21 -11.20 18.15
N ARG A 298 -19.49 -11.29 17.79
CA ARG A 298 -20.44 -10.16 17.83
C ARG A 298 -20.68 -9.61 19.24
N LEU A 299 -20.39 -10.38 20.28
CA LEU A 299 -20.45 -9.91 21.68
C LEU A 299 -19.27 -9.00 22.04
N ASN A 300 -18.20 -9.00 21.26
CA ASN A 300 -17.05 -8.14 21.50
C ASN A 300 -17.24 -6.76 20.89
N LYS A 301 -17.41 -5.75 21.73
CA LYS A 301 -17.64 -4.35 21.32
C LYS A 301 -16.48 -3.72 20.53
N ASN A 302 -15.29 -4.30 20.61
CA ASN A 302 -14.10 -3.81 19.88
C ASN A 302 -14.03 -4.34 18.44
N LEU A 303 -14.88 -5.30 18.07
CA LEU A 303 -14.96 -5.88 16.74
C LEU A 303 -16.26 -5.44 16.07
N SER A 304 -16.15 -4.60 15.06
CA SER A 304 -17.27 -4.20 14.22
C SER A 304 -17.22 -4.97 12.90
N ARG A 305 -18.39 -5.32 12.36
CA ARG A 305 -18.53 -5.89 11.03
C ARG A 305 -17.82 -7.24 10.84
N VAL A 306 -18.41 -8.27 11.42
CA VAL A 306 -17.97 -9.66 11.25
C VAL A 306 -18.61 -10.23 9.98
N GLU A 307 -17.81 -10.69 9.06
CA GLU A 307 -18.23 -11.30 7.78
C GLU A 307 -17.58 -12.67 7.63
N SER A 308 -18.27 -13.55 6.89
CA SER A 308 -17.76 -14.87 6.49
C SER A 308 -17.79 -15.01 4.97
N ASP A 309 -16.82 -15.73 4.45
CA ASP A 309 -16.74 -16.05 3.02
C ASP A 309 -17.71 -17.18 2.63
N TYR A 310 -18.14 -18.00 3.60
CA TYR A 310 -19.09 -19.09 3.38
C TYR A 310 -20.49 -18.63 3.69
N ASN A 311 -21.32 -18.53 2.64
CA ASN A 311 -22.73 -18.26 2.72
C ASN A 311 -23.51 -19.29 1.92
N ARG A 312 -24.42 -20.02 2.56
CA ARG A 312 -25.25 -21.07 1.93
C ARG A 312 -26.62 -20.52 1.49
N ASN A 313 -26.61 -19.39 0.81
CA ASN A 313 -27.83 -18.69 0.40
C ASN A 313 -28.05 -18.60 -1.11
N LYS A 314 -27.20 -19.28 -1.93
CA LYS A 314 -27.39 -19.32 -3.36
C LYS A 314 -28.46 -20.37 -3.69
N PRO A 315 -29.64 -19.96 -4.21
CA PRO A 315 -30.68 -20.90 -4.62
C PRO A 315 -30.16 -21.75 -5.80
N GLU A 316 -30.35 -23.05 -5.70
CA GLU A 316 -29.97 -24.00 -6.75
C GLU A 316 -31.23 -24.77 -7.23
N VAL A 317 -31.37 -24.94 -8.53
CA VAL A 317 -32.39 -25.82 -9.12
C VAL A 317 -31.72 -27.12 -9.48
N LYS A 318 -32.06 -28.19 -8.76
CA LYS A 318 -31.56 -29.55 -9.03
C LYS A 318 -32.50 -30.24 -9.99
N LEU A 319 -32.05 -30.48 -11.22
CA LEU A 319 -32.80 -31.23 -12.25
C LEU A 319 -32.47 -32.73 -12.14
N ILE A 320 -33.48 -33.54 -11.86
CA ILE A 320 -33.36 -35.01 -11.75
C ILE A 320 -33.96 -35.64 -12.99
N ILE A 321 -33.11 -36.25 -13.81
CA ILE A 321 -33.52 -36.95 -15.04
C ILE A 321 -34.07 -38.33 -14.68
N ASN A 322 -35.32 -38.61 -15.04
CA ASN A 322 -35.88 -39.95 -14.95
C ASN A 322 -35.30 -40.84 -16.11
N LYS A 323 -34.29 -41.62 -15.78
CA LYS A 323 -33.54 -42.43 -16.75
C LYS A 323 -34.40 -43.47 -17.46
N ASN A 324 -35.39 -44.05 -16.76
CA ASN A 324 -36.28 -45.08 -17.33
C ASN A 324 -37.19 -44.45 -18.39
N LYS A 325 -37.86 -43.35 -18.05
CA LYS A 325 -38.73 -42.64 -18.98
C LYS A 325 -37.97 -42.06 -20.18
N ALA A 326 -36.72 -41.59 -19.97
CA ALA A 326 -35.87 -41.12 -21.06
C ALA A 326 -35.52 -42.24 -22.02
N LYS A 327 -35.21 -43.45 -21.50
CA LYS A 327 -34.96 -44.64 -22.31
C LYS A 327 -36.19 -45.04 -23.12
N ASP A 328 -37.38 -45.10 -22.50
CA ASP A 328 -38.61 -45.46 -23.16
C ASP A 328 -38.99 -44.50 -24.30
N LEU A 329 -38.64 -43.24 -24.17
CA LEU A 329 -38.83 -42.19 -25.17
C LEU A 329 -37.66 -42.09 -26.18
N GLY A 330 -36.64 -42.94 -26.07
CA GLY A 330 -35.48 -42.95 -26.98
C GLY A 330 -34.58 -41.69 -26.85
N VAL A 331 -34.67 -40.96 -25.73
CA VAL A 331 -33.89 -39.73 -25.52
C VAL A 331 -32.70 -40.01 -24.64
N SER A 332 -31.49 -39.65 -25.12
CA SER A 332 -30.27 -39.85 -24.34
C SER A 332 -30.13 -38.77 -23.26
N ALA A 333 -29.50 -39.13 -22.12
CA ALA A 333 -29.17 -38.17 -21.07
C ALA A 333 -28.25 -37.04 -21.58
N GLN A 334 -27.38 -37.33 -22.55
CA GLN A 334 -26.52 -36.35 -23.20
C GLN A 334 -27.33 -35.30 -24.00
N SER A 335 -28.38 -35.75 -24.73
CA SER A 335 -29.26 -34.87 -25.50
C SER A 335 -30.02 -33.93 -24.54
N ILE A 336 -30.56 -34.48 -23.44
CA ILE A 336 -31.22 -33.69 -22.38
C ILE A 336 -30.24 -32.65 -21.81
N GLY A 337 -29.05 -33.08 -21.45
CA GLY A 337 -28.01 -32.18 -20.89
C GLY A 337 -27.65 -31.05 -21.85
N LYS A 338 -27.41 -31.34 -23.14
CA LYS A 338 -27.12 -30.32 -24.15
C LYS A 338 -28.27 -29.35 -24.38
N THR A 339 -29.49 -29.82 -24.34
CA THR A 339 -30.67 -28.95 -24.44
C THR A 339 -30.80 -28.02 -23.25
N LEU A 340 -30.63 -28.55 -22.05
CA LEU A 340 -30.65 -27.76 -20.83
C LEU A 340 -29.50 -26.72 -20.77
N GLU A 341 -28.28 -27.12 -21.14
CA GLU A 341 -27.14 -26.25 -21.31
C GLU A 341 -27.43 -25.06 -22.24
N THR A 342 -28.04 -25.39 -23.40
CA THR A 342 -28.37 -24.36 -24.40
C THR A 342 -29.46 -23.43 -23.93
N LEU A 343 -30.54 -23.97 -23.34
CA LEU A 343 -31.69 -23.19 -22.94
C LEU A 343 -31.43 -22.31 -21.68
N TYR A 344 -30.81 -22.91 -20.67
CA TYR A 344 -30.59 -22.22 -19.38
C TYR A 344 -29.21 -21.60 -19.21
N GLY A 345 -28.16 -22.22 -19.75
CA GLY A 345 -26.80 -21.74 -19.62
C GLY A 345 -26.36 -20.76 -20.71
N GLY A 346 -27.08 -20.76 -21.82
CA GLY A 346 -26.65 -20.00 -23.00
C GLY A 346 -25.45 -20.65 -23.69
N LYS A 347 -25.61 -21.13 -24.91
CA LYS A 347 -24.54 -21.78 -25.70
C LYS A 347 -23.97 -20.83 -26.74
N LYS A 348 -22.67 -20.55 -26.61
CA LYS A 348 -21.90 -19.88 -27.66
C LYS A 348 -21.81 -20.85 -28.90
N ILE A 349 -22.46 -20.47 -30.00
CA ILE A 349 -22.45 -21.28 -31.21
C ILE A 349 -21.30 -20.88 -32.14
N THR A 350 -21.10 -19.59 -32.35
CA THR A 350 -20.06 -19.01 -33.20
C THR A 350 -19.76 -17.60 -32.83
N THR A 351 -18.85 -16.95 -33.55
CA THR A 351 -18.52 -15.54 -33.42
C THR A 351 -18.66 -14.86 -34.79
N PHE A 352 -18.93 -13.56 -34.79
CA PHE A 352 -18.87 -12.73 -35.98
C PHE A 352 -18.00 -11.50 -35.73
N ASN A 353 -17.36 -11.05 -36.82
CA ASN A 353 -16.54 -9.86 -36.78
C ASN A 353 -17.33 -8.63 -37.24
N ARG A 354 -17.28 -7.55 -36.41
CA ARG A 354 -17.83 -6.23 -36.75
C ARG A 354 -16.88 -5.16 -36.33
N GLN A 355 -16.47 -4.31 -37.28
CA GLN A 355 -15.54 -3.20 -37.02
C GLN A 355 -14.24 -3.61 -36.31
N GLY A 356 -13.65 -4.75 -36.71
CA GLY A 356 -12.41 -5.25 -36.16
C GLY A 356 -12.54 -5.88 -34.75
N ARG A 357 -13.77 -6.07 -34.24
CA ARG A 357 -14.05 -6.76 -32.97
C ARG A 357 -14.84 -8.03 -33.20
N GLU A 358 -14.49 -9.06 -32.45
CA GLU A 358 -15.16 -10.36 -32.47
C GLU A 358 -16.29 -10.40 -31.43
N TYR A 359 -17.49 -10.72 -31.86
CA TYR A 359 -18.69 -10.82 -31.02
C TYR A 359 -19.21 -12.26 -31.01
N PRO A 360 -19.47 -12.84 -29.81
CA PRO A 360 -20.04 -14.19 -29.72
C PRO A 360 -21.54 -14.17 -30.05
N ILE A 361 -21.98 -15.18 -30.77
CA ILE A 361 -23.41 -15.50 -30.95
C ILE A 361 -23.78 -16.54 -29.91
N ILE A 362 -24.66 -16.16 -28.99
CA ILE A 362 -25.15 -17.02 -27.91
C ILE A 362 -26.60 -17.33 -28.16
N VAL A 363 -26.94 -18.61 -28.12
CA VAL A 363 -28.33 -19.09 -28.19
C VAL A 363 -28.76 -19.49 -26.79
N GLN A 364 -29.88 -18.92 -26.36
CA GLN A 364 -30.51 -19.19 -25.07
C GLN A 364 -32.02 -18.99 -25.15
N GLN A 365 -32.76 -19.53 -24.20
CA GLN A 365 -34.19 -19.27 -24.14
C GLN A 365 -34.45 -17.85 -23.65
N TYR A 366 -35.39 -17.15 -24.28
CA TYR A 366 -35.78 -15.80 -23.88
C TYR A 366 -36.56 -15.84 -22.54
N LEU A 367 -36.15 -15.06 -21.55
CA LEU A 367 -36.86 -14.86 -20.28
C LEU A 367 -37.09 -16.10 -19.39
N LEU A 368 -36.05 -16.89 -19.10
CA LEU A 368 -36.09 -17.73 -17.90
C LEU A 368 -35.17 -17.11 -16.83
N SER A 369 -35.70 -16.10 -16.18
CA SER A 369 -35.22 -15.74 -14.82
C SER A 369 -35.68 -16.85 -13.88
N LEU A 370 -34.75 -17.49 -13.15
CA LEU A 370 -35.06 -18.46 -12.09
C LEU A 370 -35.99 -17.89 -10.99
N ILE A 371 -36.27 -16.59 -11.03
CA ILE A 371 -37.18 -15.85 -10.11
C ILE A 371 -38.66 -16.07 -10.49
N HIS A 372 -38.95 -16.65 -11.67
CA HIS A 372 -40.32 -16.84 -12.15
C HIS A 372 -40.77 -18.32 -12.19
N ILE A 373 -40.02 -19.25 -11.59
CA ILE A 373 -40.42 -20.63 -11.42
C ILE A 373 -40.87 -20.90 -9.99
#